data_0456c1f4963a0cf7380e59ade4e294b6
#
_entry.id   0456c1f4963a0cf7380e59ade4e294b6
#
_cell.length_a   1.000
_cell.length_b   1.000
_cell.length_c   1.000
_cell.angle_alpha   90.00
_cell.angle_beta   90.00
_cell.angle_gamma   90.00
#
_symmetry.space_group_name_H-M   'P 1'
#
loop_
_entity.id
_entity.type
_entity.pdbx_description
1 polymer ?
#
loop_
_entity_poly.entity_id
_entity_poly.type
_entity_poly.pdbx_seq_one_letter_code
_entity_poly.pdbx_strand_id
1 'polypeptide(L)'
;AQCHEEYYFQKGTNYLAFPMDEGNTVEDIERYYDKIKFTDYTHALSRAPMLKAQHPGYTLFMHGTHGMRGLSCADCHMPYKAEGGVKFSDHQITSPLAHIERTCQVCHRESADKLRGYVYERQRKVNEIRTRVEAELAKAHIEAKFAWDKGATDNEMKETLQDLRSGQWRWDYAVASHGASFHATDEVMRILAS
;
A
#
# COMPACT_ATOMS: atom_id res chain seq x y z
N ALA A 1 -14.99 4.30 -1.22
CA ALA A 1 -14.04 3.27 -1.58
C ALA A 1 -13.34 3.57 -2.90
N GLN A 2 -14.04 3.99 -3.95
CA GLN A 2 -13.46 4.23 -5.28
C GLN A 2 -12.23 5.15 -5.30
N CYS A 3 -12.15 6.15 -4.43
CA CYS A 3 -11.01 7.06 -4.36
C CYS A 3 -9.79 6.47 -3.62
N HIS A 4 -9.92 5.29 -3.02
CA HIS A 4 -8.87 4.61 -2.27
C HIS A 4 -8.57 3.22 -2.84
N GLU A 5 -8.91 2.99 -4.12
CA GLU A 5 -8.65 1.78 -4.87
C GLU A 5 -7.45 2.00 -5.80
N GLU A 6 -6.66 0.96 -6.05
CA GLU A 6 -5.58 1.04 -7.03
C GLU A 6 -6.14 1.27 -8.43
N TYR A 7 -5.53 2.16 -9.17
CA TYR A 7 -5.95 2.53 -10.52
C TYR A 7 -4.76 2.93 -11.40
N TYR A 8 -4.98 3.01 -12.69
CA TYR A 8 -4.02 3.56 -13.65
C TYR A 8 -4.74 4.32 -14.77
N PHE A 9 -3.97 5.13 -15.51
CA PHE A 9 -4.47 5.79 -16.71
C PHE A 9 -4.01 5.04 -17.95
N GLN A 10 -4.95 4.63 -18.78
CA GLN A 10 -4.64 3.98 -20.06
C GLN A 10 -3.85 4.92 -20.95
N LYS A 11 -2.70 4.45 -21.48
CA LYS A 11 -1.89 5.25 -22.41
C LYS A 11 -2.67 5.56 -23.69
N GLY A 12 -2.58 6.82 -24.13
CA GLY A 12 -3.22 7.32 -25.34
C GLY A 12 -4.65 7.82 -25.18
N THR A 13 -5.44 7.24 -24.31
CA THR A 13 -6.82 7.68 -24.03
C THR A 13 -6.95 8.48 -22.75
N ASN A 14 -6.03 8.30 -21.80
CA ASN A 14 -6.07 8.83 -20.45
C ASN A 14 -7.34 8.40 -19.65
N TYR A 15 -8.00 7.34 -20.05
CA TYR A 15 -9.09 6.76 -19.27
C TYR A 15 -8.56 6.14 -17.98
N LEU A 16 -9.23 6.45 -16.87
CA LEU A 16 -9.00 5.79 -15.60
C LEU A 16 -9.51 4.34 -15.67
N ALA A 17 -8.66 3.39 -15.31
CA ALA A 17 -8.96 1.97 -15.31
C ALA A 17 -8.44 1.31 -14.02
N PHE A 18 -9.00 0.15 -13.69
CA PHE A 18 -8.67 -0.60 -12.49
C PHE A 18 -7.98 -1.92 -12.87
N PRO A 19 -6.86 -2.27 -12.27
CA PRO A 19 -6.06 -3.46 -12.65
C PRO A 19 -6.50 -4.74 -11.93
N MET A 20 -7.82 -4.97 -11.75
CA MET A 20 -8.36 -6.06 -10.92
C MET A 20 -8.89 -7.27 -11.71
N ASP A 21 -8.68 -7.34 -13.01
CA ASP A 21 -9.19 -8.44 -13.85
C ASP A 21 -8.58 -9.82 -13.50
N GLU A 22 -7.38 -9.85 -12.92
CA GLU A 22 -6.69 -11.07 -12.49
C GLU A 22 -6.86 -11.37 -10.99
N GLY A 23 -7.53 -10.49 -10.25
CA GLY A 23 -7.70 -10.52 -8.80
C GLY A 23 -7.28 -9.21 -8.14
N ASN A 24 -7.20 -9.20 -6.80
CA ASN A 24 -6.97 -7.98 -6.03
C ASN A 24 -5.79 -8.08 -5.04
N THR A 25 -4.97 -9.10 -5.13
CA THR A 25 -3.69 -9.13 -4.41
C THR A 25 -2.63 -8.28 -5.13
N VAL A 26 -1.57 -7.91 -4.45
CA VAL A 26 -0.46 -7.17 -5.08
C VAL A 26 0.13 -7.94 -6.26
N GLU A 27 0.20 -9.27 -6.16
CA GLU A 27 0.67 -10.18 -7.20
C GLU A 27 -0.31 -10.27 -8.38
N ASP A 28 -1.63 -10.27 -8.12
CA ASP A 28 -2.65 -10.28 -9.18
C ASP A 28 -2.59 -9.01 -10.01
N ILE A 29 -2.47 -7.88 -9.34
CA ILE A 29 -2.35 -6.56 -9.98
C ILE A 29 -1.05 -6.48 -10.79
N GLU A 30 0.06 -6.99 -10.26
CA GLU A 30 1.34 -7.07 -10.99
C GLU A 30 1.21 -7.91 -12.26
N ARG A 31 0.61 -9.11 -12.16
CA ARG A 31 0.34 -9.96 -13.33
C ARG A 31 -0.53 -9.28 -14.38
N TYR A 32 -1.55 -8.53 -13.95
CA TYR A 32 -2.36 -7.75 -14.85
C TYR A 32 -1.52 -6.72 -15.63
N TYR A 33 -0.71 -5.92 -14.92
CA TYR A 33 0.17 -4.94 -15.57
C TYR A 33 1.21 -5.57 -16.49
N ASP A 34 1.75 -6.72 -16.13
CA ASP A 34 2.70 -7.46 -16.97
C ASP A 34 2.02 -8.00 -18.23
N LYS A 35 0.81 -8.54 -18.11
CA LYS A 35 0.01 -9.05 -19.23
C LYS A 35 -0.28 -7.97 -20.28
N ILE A 36 -0.65 -6.77 -19.84
CA ILE A 36 -0.89 -5.63 -20.74
C ILE A 36 0.38 -4.84 -21.08
N LYS A 37 1.55 -5.27 -20.58
CA LYS A 37 2.85 -4.60 -20.76
C LYS A 37 2.82 -3.13 -20.34
N PHE A 38 2.09 -2.83 -19.26
CA PHE A 38 1.98 -1.48 -18.73
C PHE A 38 3.24 -1.08 -17.99
N THR A 39 3.63 0.18 -18.14
CA THR A 39 4.76 0.80 -17.45
C THR A 39 4.43 2.26 -17.25
N ASP A 40 4.53 2.75 -16.02
CA ASP A 40 4.36 4.18 -15.74
C ASP A 40 5.53 4.99 -16.26
N TYR A 41 6.74 4.56 -15.92
CA TYR A 41 7.99 5.24 -16.33
C TYR A 41 9.16 4.25 -16.40
N THR A 42 10.26 4.69 -16.99
CA THR A 42 11.54 3.98 -16.98
C THR A 42 12.47 4.64 -15.97
N HIS A 43 13.02 3.85 -15.05
CA HIS A 43 13.89 4.37 -14.00
C HIS A 43 15.21 4.90 -14.58
N ALA A 44 15.60 6.13 -14.18
CA ALA A 44 16.71 6.85 -14.80
C ALA A 44 18.08 6.14 -14.65
N LEU A 45 18.32 5.44 -13.54
CA LEU A 45 19.59 4.75 -13.28
C LEU A 45 19.58 3.33 -13.84
N SER A 46 18.65 2.50 -13.38
CA SER A 46 18.60 1.08 -13.73
C SER A 46 18.02 0.78 -15.10
N ARG A 47 17.28 1.71 -15.69
CA ARG A 47 16.47 1.54 -16.91
C ARG A 47 15.33 0.53 -16.76
N ALA A 48 15.00 0.12 -15.52
CA ALA A 48 13.90 -0.79 -15.27
C ALA A 48 12.54 -0.16 -15.63
N PRO A 49 11.61 -0.94 -16.23
CA PRO A 49 10.26 -0.47 -16.55
C PRO A 49 9.41 -0.49 -15.27
N MET A 50 9.19 0.65 -14.67
CA MET A 50 8.60 0.79 -13.34
C MET A 50 7.08 0.89 -13.36
N LEU A 51 6.47 0.32 -12.32
CA LEU A 51 5.10 0.58 -11.92
C LEU A 51 5.08 1.60 -10.78
N LYS A 52 3.95 2.28 -10.64
CA LYS A 52 3.68 3.17 -9.53
C LYS A 52 2.31 2.84 -8.92
N ALA A 53 2.28 2.52 -7.63
CA ALA A 53 1.03 2.37 -6.92
C ALA A 53 0.39 3.74 -6.66
N GLN A 54 -0.92 3.84 -6.89
CA GLN A 54 -1.65 5.09 -6.72
C GLN A 54 -2.36 5.15 -5.37
N HIS A 55 -3.31 4.24 -5.14
CA HIS A 55 -4.19 4.31 -3.97
C HIS A 55 -4.68 2.94 -3.48
N PRO A 56 -3.81 1.98 -3.13
CA PRO A 56 -4.20 0.60 -2.78
C PRO A 56 -4.84 0.47 -1.38
N GLY A 57 -5.30 1.57 -0.79
CA GLY A 57 -5.76 1.63 0.59
C GLY A 57 -6.95 0.72 0.89
N TYR A 58 -7.95 0.67 0.00
CA TYR A 58 -9.12 -0.19 0.17
C TYR A 58 -8.77 -1.66 0.01
N THR A 59 -8.03 -1.99 -1.03
CA THR A 59 -7.57 -3.37 -1.28
C THR A 59 -6.78 -3.91 -0.09
N LEU A 60 -5.79 -3.15 0.40
CA LEU A 60 -5.04 -3.52 1.60
C LEU A 60 -5.93 -3.65 2.84
N PHE A 61 -6.86 -2.72 3.07
CA PHE A 61 -7.79 -2.80 4.20
C PHE A 61 -8.61 -4.10 4.18
N MET A 62 -9.08 -4.54 2.99
CA MET A 62 -9.85 -5.77 2.85
C MET A 62 -9.05 -7.04 3.16
N HIS A 63 -7.72 -7.00 3.05
CA HIS A 63 -6.82 -8.07 3.49
C HIS A 63 -6.43 -7.98 4.98
N GLY A 64 -6.87 -6.93 5.68
CA GLY A 64 -6.63 -6.74 7.11
C GLY A 64 -7.72 -7.32 7.99
N THR A 65 -7.42 -7.53 9.27
CA THR A 65 -8.31 -8.16 10.26
C THR A 65 -9.69 -7.46 10.35
N HIS A 66 -9.74 -6.14 10.29
CA HIS A 66 -10.99 -5.39 10.38
C HIS A 66 -11.82 -5.50 9.10
N GLY A 67 -11.18 -5.35 7.93
CA GLY A 67 -11.83 -5.53 6.63
C GLY A 67 -12.42 -6.93 6.46
N MET A 68 -11.63 -7.97 6.77
CA MET A 68 -12.08 -9.38 6.72
C MET A 68 -13.25 -9.69 7.67
N ARG A 69 -13.44 -8.88 8.70
CA ARG A 69 -14.58 -8.99 9.65
C ARG A 69 -15.78 -8.13 9.25
N GLY A 70 -15.72 -7.47 8.09
CA GLY A 70 -16.82 -6.70 7.53
C GLY A 70 -16.98 -5.30 8.10
N LEU A 71 -15.95 -4.76 8.80
CA LEU A 71 -15.97 -3.36 9.20
C LEU A 71 -15.79 -2.46 7.97
N SER A 72 -16.42 -1.30 8.01
CA SER A 72 -16.27 -0.25 7.00
C SER A 72 -15.29 0.83 7.47
N CYS A 73 -14.79 1.63 6.54
CA CYS A 73 -13.96 2.80 6.87
C CYS A 73 -14.70 3.78 7.80
N ALA A 74 -16.02 3.91 7.61
CA ALA A 74 -16.86 4.80 8.40
C ALA A 74 -16.97 4.39 9.89
N ASP A 75 -16.90 3.10 10.20
CA ASP A 75 -16.96 2.61 11.59
C ASP A 75 -15.83 3.18 12.46
N CYS A 76 -14.68 3.45 11.86
CA CYS A 76 -13.52 4.02 12.53
C CYS A 76 -13.31 5.51 12.23
N HIS A 77 -13.50 5.95 10.99
CA HIS A 77 -13.20 7.32 10.56
C HIS A 77 -14.37 8.28 10.67
N MET A 78 -15.59 7.78 10.88
CA MET A 78 -16.82 8.56 11.05
C MET A 78 -17.62 8.04 12.25
N PRO A 79 -17.03 8.02 13.47
CA PRO A 79 -17.70 7.47 14.64
C PRO A 79 -18.97 8.27 14.99
N TYR A 80 -19.90 7.62 15.67
CA TYR A 80 -21.08 8.32 16.14
C TYR A 80 -20.74 9.30 17.26
N LYS A 81 -21.38 10.47 17.20
CA LYS A 81 -21.44 11.45 18.30
C LYS A 81 -22.87 11.85 18.58
N ALA A 82 -23.11 12.44 19.73
CA ALA A 82 -24.43 12.94 20.13
C ALA A 82 -24.30 14.39 20.57
N GLU A 83 -25.18 15.24 20.07
CA GLU A 83 -25.31 16.65 20.44
C GLU A 83 -26.79 16.99 20.56
N GLY A 84 -27.19 17.67 21.65
CA GLY A 84 -28.58 18.04 21.89
C GLY A 84 -29.57 16.85 21.91
N GLY A 85 -29.11 15.66 22.30
CA GLY A 85 -29.93 14.44 22.29
C GLY A 85 -30.06 13.74 20.92
N VAL A 86 -29.45 14.28 19.87
CA VAL A 86 -29.45 13.69 18.53
C VAL A 86 -28.13 12.93 18.30
N LYS A 87 -28.24 11.66 17.90
CA LYS A 87 -27.09 10.83 17.50
C LYS A 87 -26.89 10.90 15.99
N PHE A 88 -25.66 11.18 15.57
CA PHE A 88 -25.29 11.25 14.14
C PHE A 88 -23.83 10.82 13.92
N SER A 89 -23.50 10.49 12.68
CA SER A 89 -22.15 10.15 12.25
C SER A 89 -21.28 11.40 12.17
N ASP A 90 -20.09 11.37 12.75
CA ASP A 90 -19.15 12.49 12.70
C ASP A 90 -18.48 12.55 11.31
N HIS A 91 -18.81 13.59 10.55
CA HIS A 91 -18.28 13.80 9.20
C HIS A 91 -16.93 14.55 9.19
N GLN A 92 -16.38 14.88 10.33
CA GLN A 92 -15.01 15.35 10.44
C GLN A 92 -14.07 14.13 10.40
N ILE A 93 -13.75 13.68 9.20
CA ILE A 93 -12.90 12.50 8.99
C ILE A 93 -11.49 12.81 9.51
N THR A 94 -11.13 12.15 10.60
CA THR A 94 -9.84 12.29 11.27
C THR A 94 -9.23 10.92 11.58
N SER A 95 -8.01 10.93 12.13
CA SER A 95 -7.42 9.69 12.66
C SER A 95 -8.29 9.14 13.80
N PRO A 96 -8.66 7.84 13.78
CA PRO A 96 -9.37 7.20 14.88
C PRO A 96 -8.66 7.31 16.24
N LEU A 97 -7.34 7.50 16.23
CA LEU A 97 -6.54 7.69 17.44
C LEU A 97 -6.87 8.99 18.20
N ALA A 98 -7.51 9.96 17.55
CA ALA A 98 -7.98 11.19 18.19
C ALA A 98 -9.22 10.96 19.06
N HIS A 99 -9.95 9.86 18.81
CA HIS A 99 -11.24 9.56 19.45
C HIS A 99 -11.38 8.06 19.76
N ILE A 100 -10.36 7.47 20.42
CA ILE A 100 -10.28 6.03 20.70
C ILE A 100 -11.53 5.52 21.44
N GLU A 101 -12.09 6.32 22.34
CA GLU A 101 -13.29 6.01 23.11
C GLU A 101 -14.55 5.86 22.24
N ARG A 102 -14.62 6.54 21.11
CA ARG A 102 -15.75 6.48 20.17
C ARG A 102 -15.50 5.61 18.94
N THR A 103 -14.27 5.15 18.78
CA THR A 103 -13.82 4.31 17.66
C THR A 103 -13.45 2.92 18.15
N CYS A 104 -12.26 2.74 18.68
CA CYS A 104 -11.73 1.44 19.08
C CYS A 104 -12.50 0.82 20.25
N GLN A 105 -12.82 1.62 21.30
CA GLN A 105 -13.45 1.12 22.52
C GLN A 105 -14.95 0.79 22.36
N VAL A 106 -15.53 1.04 21.21
CA VAL A 106 -16.87 0.52 20.88
C VAL A 106 -16.86 -1.02 20.83
N CYS A 107 -15.74 -1.62 20.42
CA CYS A 107 -15.56 -3.07 20.33
C CYS A 107 -14.48 -3.61 21.28
N HIS A 108 -13.42 -2.83 21.54
CA HIS A 108 -12.28 -3.22 22.37
C HIS A 108 -12.44 -2.72 23.81
N ARG A 109 -12.06 -3.57 24.77
CA ARG A 109 -12.20 -3.25 26.23
C ARG A 109 -10.92 -2.73 26.87
N GLU A 110 -9.82 -2.74 26.12
CA GLU A 110 -8.53 -2.25 26.60
C GLU A 110 -8.55 -0.73 26.80
N SER A 111 -7.65 -0.22 27.63
CA SER A 111 -7.50 1.23 27.82
C SER A 111 -7.07 1.92 26.50
N ALA A 112 -7.43 3.19 26.36
CA ALA A 112 -7.07 3.99 25.19
C ALA A 112 -5.55 4.01 24.95
N ASP A 113 -4.74 4.10 25.99
CA ASP A 113 -3.29 4.11 25.88
C ASP A 113 -2.73 2.75 25.37
N LYS A 114 -3.32 1.65 25.83
CA LYS A 114 -2.93 0.31 25.35
C LYS A 114 -3.28 0.12 23.87
N LEU A 115 -4.47 0.55 23.46
CA LEU A 115 -4.92 0.49 22.06
C LEU A 115 -4.04 1.37 21.16
N ARG A 116 -3.71 2.59 21.62
CA ARG A 116 -2.77 3.48 20.93
C ARG A 116 -1.38 2.85 20.80
N GLY A 117 -0.92 2.21 21.88
CA GLY A 117 0.35 1.48 21.88
C GLY A 117 0.42 0.38 20.83
N TYR A 118 -0.66 -0.39 20.64
CA TYR A 118 -0.74 -1.41 19.59
C TYR A 118 -0.62 -0.82 18.18
N VAL A 119 -1.22 0.34 17.92
CA VAL A 119 -1.11 1.01 16.62
C VAL A 119 0.34 1.44 16.37
N TYR A 120 0.95 2.11 17.34
CA TYR A 120 2.34 2.59 17.20
C TYR A 120 3.35 1.44 17.06
N GLU A 121 3.13 0.33 17.77
CA GLU A 121 3.99 -0.85 17.61
C GLU A 121 3.92 -1.45 16.20
N ARG A 122 2.71 -1.56 15.62
CA ARG A 122 2.53 -2.01 14.23
C ARG A 122 3.20 -1.06 13.24
N GLN A 123 3.00 0.23 13.40
CA GLN A 123 3.66 1.24 12.58
C GLN A 123 5.18 1.14 12.66
N ARG A 124 5.74 0.94 13.84
CA ARG A 124 7.18 0.78 14.04
C ARG A 124 7.70 -0.46 13.30
N LYS A 125 7.06 -1.62 13.48
CA LYS A 125 7.45 -2.88 12.83
C LYS A 125 7.46 -2.75 11.31
N VAL A 126 6.39 -2.22 10.73
CA VAL A 126 6.28 -2.01 9.28
C VAL A 126 7.36 -1.02 8.80
N ASN A 127 7.56 0.07 9.54
CA ASN A 127 8.54 1.08 9.17
C ASN A 127 10.00 0.53 9.19
N GLU A 128 10.33 -0.35 10.13
CA GLU A 128 11.65 -1.00 10.20
C GLU A 128 11.92 -1.87 8.96
N ILE A 129 10.93 -2.65 8.52
CA ILE A 129 11.07 -3.47 7.31
C ILE A 129 11.10 -2.57 6.06
N ARG A 130 10.18 -1.61 5.97
CA ARG A 130 10.12 -0.66 4.86
C ARG A 130 11.46 0.02 4.62
N THR A 131 12.09 0.55 5.68
CA THR A 131 13.37 1.25 5.58
C THR A 131 14.51 0.34 5.09
N ARG A 132 14.50 -0.93 5.50
CA ARG A 132 15.49 -1.91 4.99
C ARG A 132 15.30 -2.21 3.52
N VAL A 133 14.06 -2.47 3.09
CA VAL A 133 13.74 -2.73 1.67
C VAL A 133 14.09 -1.51 0.82
N GLU A 134 13.77 -0.31 1.27
CA GLU A 134 14.11 0.95 0.61
C GLU A 134 15.63 1.08 0.36
N ALA A 135 16.44 0.75 1.36
CA ALA A 135 17.90 0.80 1.22
C ALA A 135 18.43 -0.24 0.21
N GLU A 136 17.89 -1.46 0.23
CA GLU A 136 18.28 -2.50 -0.73
C GLU A 136 17.83 -2.17 -2.15
N LEU A 137 16.63 -1.64 -2.35
CA LEU A 137 16.17 -1.17 -3.66
C LEU A 137 17.06 -0.05 -4.21
N ALA A 138 17.37 0.94 -3.38
CA ALA A 138 18.27 2.03 -3.79
C ALA A 138 19.64 1.50 -4.23
N LYS A 139 20.20 0.55 -3.48
CA LYS A 139 21.45 -0.13 -3.82
C LYS A 139 21.33 -0.91 -5.12
N ALA A 140 20.28 -1.69 -5.30
CA ALA A 140 20.06 -2.49 -6.51
C ALA A 140 19.95 -1.61 -7.78
N HIS A 141 19.29 -0.46 -7.69
CA HIS A 141 19.26 0.51 -8.81
C HIS A 141 20.65 1.07 -9.15
N ILE A 142 21.50 1.32 -8.15
CA ILE A 142 22.88 1.79 -8.35
C ILE A 142 23.74 0.69 -8.97
N GLU A 143 23.61 -0.55 -8.50
CA GLU A 143 24.32 -1.71 -9.04
C GLU A 143 23.93 -2.01 -10.50
N ALA A 144 22.63 -1.91 -10.83
CA ALA A 144 22.15 -2.03 -12.19
C ALA A 144 22.75 -0.95 -13.10
N LYS A 145 22.83 0.31 -12.61
CA LYS A 145 23.53 1.36 -13.36
C LYS A 145 25.00 1.01 -13.60
N PHE A 146 25.69 0.53 -12.58
CA PHE A 146 27.08 0.13 -12.72
C PHE A 146 27.27 -0.99 -13.76
N ALA A 147 26.37 -1.98 -13.80
CA ALA A 147 26.40 -3.02 -14.83
C ALA A 147 26.25 -2.44 -16.24
N TRP A 148 25.32 -1.50 -16.44
CA TRP A 148 25.17 -0.77 -17.71
C TRP A 148 26.44 -0.01 -18.10
N ASP A 149 27.06 0.68 -17.17
CA ASP A 149 28.28 1.45 -17.39
C ASP A 149 29.47 0.52 -17.78
N LYS A 150 29.43 -0.77 -17.38
CA LYS A 150 30.38 -1.80 -17.74
C LYS A 150 30.08 -2.52 -19.05
N GLY A 151 29.00 -2.14 -19.74
CA GLY A 151 28.65 -2.67 -21.05
C GLY A 151 27.74 -3.91 -21.01
N ALA A 152 27.03 -4.14 -19.89
CA ALA A 152 26.01 -5.19 -19.83
C ALA A 152 24.99 -5.04 -20.96
N THR A 153 24.55 -6.15 -21.52
CA THR A 153 23.56 -6.18 -22.62
C THR A 153 22.14 -6.26 -22.05
N ASP A 154 21.14 -5.90 -22.85
CA ASP A 154 19.73 -6.00 -22.48
C ASP A 154 19.35 -7.43 -22.07
N ASN A 155 19.94 -8.45 -22.73
CA ASN A 155 19.66 -9.84 -22.40
C ASN A 155 20.22 -10.25 -21.05
N GLU A 156 21.41 -9.79 -20.70
CA GLU A 156 22.03 -10.03 -19.37
C GLU A 156 21.27 -9.32 -18.24
N MET A 157 20.72 -8.16 -18.52
CA MET A 157 19.98 -7.36 -17.53
C MET A 157 18.50 -7.74 -17.40
N LYS A 158 17.96 -8.55 -18.27
CA LYS A 158 16.51 -8.82 -18.36
C LYS A 158 15.88 -9.27 -17.03
N GLU A 159 16.48 -10.26 -16.38
CA GLU A 159 16.00 -10.77 -15.09
C GLU A 159 16.11 -9.72 -13.98
N THR A 160 17.28 -9.09 -13.86
CA THR A 160 17.52 -8.00 -12.90
C THR A 160 16.52 -6.84 -13.03
N LEU A 161 16.17 -6.47 -14.27
CA LEU A 161 15.18 -5.40 -14.51
C LEU A 161 13.78 -5.82 -14.09
N GLN A 162 13.41 -7.10 -14.28
CA GLN A 162 12.14 -7.63 -13.82
C GLN A 162 12.09 -7.70 -12.27
N ASP A 163 13.15 -8.14 -11.63
CA ASP A 163 13.25 -8.17 -10.17
C ASP A 163 13.16 -6.78 -9.56
N LEU A 164 13.85 -5.79 -10.15
CA LEU A 164 13.76 -4.39 -9.76
C LEU A 164 12.34 -3.85 -9.90
N ARG A 165 11.66 -4.17 -11.01
CA ARG A 165 10.26 -3.80 -11.24
C ARG A 165 9.36 -4.40 -10.16
N SER A 166 9.49 -5.70 -9.90
CA SER A 166 8.70 -6.41 -8.88
C SER A 166 8.95 -5.90 -7.48
N GLY A 167 10.21 -5.78 -7.07
CA GLY A 167 10.57 -5.32 -5.73
C GLY A 167 10.13 -3.88 -5.47
N GLN A 168 10.33 -2.98 -6.45
CA GLN A 168 9.87 -1.59 -6.36
C GLN A 168 8.34 -1.51 -6.31
N TRP A 169 7.63 -2.30 -7.13
CA TRP A 169 6.17 -2.36 -7.12
C TRP A 169 5.63 -2.74 -5.74
N ARG A 170 6.18 -3.81 -5.13
CA ARG A 170 5.76 -4.26 -3.79
C ARG A 170 6.03 -3.22 -2.71
N TRP A 171 7.21 -2.60 -2.75
CA TRP A 171 7.54 -1.52 -1.82
C TRP A 171 6.59 -0.32 -2.00
N ASP A 172 6.37 0.13 -3.22
CA ASP A 172 5.52 1.27 -3.54
C ASP A 172 4.05 1.01 -3.16
N TYR A 173 3.54 -0.19 -3.44
CA TYR A 173 2.20 -0.63 -3.05
C TYR A 173 1.99 -0.59 -1.52
N ALA A 174 2.96 -1.06 -0.75
CA ALA A 174 2.91 -1.02 0.70
C ALA A 174 2.97 0.41 1.26
N VAL A 175 3.68 1.33 0.59
CA VAL A 175 3.91 2.71 1.04
C VAL A 175 2.83 3.68 0.57
N ALA A 176 2.23 3.46 -0.59
CA ALA A 176 1.20 4.32 -1.18
C ALA A 176 -0.09 4.40 -0.35
N SER A 177 -0.33 3.45 0.54
CA SER A 177 -1.45 3.48 1.49
C SER A 177 -1.01 4.00 2.86
N HIS A 178 -1.42 5.21 3.20
CA HIS A 178 -1.05 5.84 4.47
C HIS A 178 -1.49 5.08 5.74
N GLY A 179 -2.56 4.30 5.66
CA GLY A 179 -3.06 3.47 6.76
C GLY A 179 -2.55 2.04 6.77
N ALA A 180 -1.77 1.62 5.79
CA ALA A 180 -1.39 0.23 5.53
C ALA A 180 -0.79 -0.48 6.76
N SER A 181 0.08 0.19 7.49
CA SER A 181 0.75 -0.34 8.68
C SER A 181 -0.20 -0.71 9.83
N PHE A 182 -1.44 -0.22 9.81
CA PHE A 182 -2.49 -0.59 10.75
C PHE A 182 -3.65 -1.35 10.08
N HIS A 183 -4.06 -0.93 8.89
CA HIS A 183 -5.19 -1.53 8.17
C HIS A 183 -4.95 -3.00 7.83
N ALA A 184 -3.71 -3.36 7.44
CA ALA A 184 -3.33 -4.70 7.03
C ALA A 184 -1.86 -5.01 7.38
N THR A 185 -1.47 -4.88 8.65
CA THR A 185 -0.09 -5.01 9.12
C THR A 185 0.61 -6.28 8.59
N ASP A 186 -0.05 -7.44 8.75
CA ASP A 186 0.55 -8.73 8.39
C ASP A 186 0.73 -8.86 6.87
N GLU A 187 -0.25 -8.41 6.10
CA GLU A 187 -0.19 -8.40 4.64
C GLU A 187 0.90 -7.44 4.14
N VAL A 188 1.00 -6.24 4.70
CA VAL A 188 2.06 -5.29 4.35
C VAL A 188 3.44 -5.86 4.67
N MET A 189 3.59 -6.52 5.82
CA MET A 189 4.86 -7.17 6.17
C MET A 189 5.19 -8.33 5.21
N ARG A 190 4.19 -9.12 4.79
CA ARG A 190 4.35 -10.17 3.78
C ARG A 190 4.80 -9.60 2.44
N ILE A 191 4.14 -8.55 1.97
CA ILE A 191 4.47 -7.87 0.71
C ILE A 191 5.90 -7.33 0.73
N LEU A 192 6.31 -6.69 1.82
CA LEU A 192 7.66 -6.14 1.96
C LEU A 192 8.76 -7.22 2.14
N ALA A 193 8.38 -8.45 2.46
CA ALA A 193 9.31 -9.58 2.61
C ALA A 193 9.38 -10.49 1.36
N SER A 194 8.50 -10.30 0.37
CA SER A 194 8.47 -11.04 -0.89
C SER A 194 9.27 -10.33 -1.97
#